data_a0b7a26e3add2c78348e926f6d190fd8
#
_entry.id   a0b7a26e3add2c78348e926f6d190fd8
#
_cell.length_a   1.000
_cell.length_b   1.000
_cell.length_c   1.000
_cell.angle_alpha   90.00
_cell.angle_beta   90.00
_cell.angle_gamma   90.00
#
_symmetry.space_group_name_H-M   'P 1'
#
loop_
_entity.id
_entity.type
_entity.pdbx_description
1 polymer ?
#
loop_
_entity_poly.entity_id
_entity_poly.type
_entity_poly.pdbx_seq_one_letter_code
_entity_poly.pdbx_strand_id
1 'polypeptide(L)'
;FANADMVGHTGSFEAAVKAVEVLDACVKKIVDTVLAVDGQILLTADHGNADEMLDAAGNVVTAHSTNPVPLVHISSVPVKFTKESGKLADIAPTLLYLMQLPIPPEMTGDCLMK
;
A
#
# COMPACT_ATOMS: atom_id res chain seq x y z
N PHE A 1 -6.11 -5.29 -4.79
CA PHE A 1 -6.46 -6.60 -4.22
C PHE A 1 -7.36 -6.41 -2.99
N ALA A 2 -8.57 -6.98 -3.02
CA ALA A 2 -9.53 -6.87 -1.92
C ALA A 2 -9.46 -8.04 -0.92
N ASN A 3 -8.56 -8.99 -1.12
CA ASN A 3 -8.54 -10.26 -0.39
C ASN A 3 -8.31 -10.06 1.12
N ALA A 4 -7.34 -9.25 1.51
CA ALA A 4 -7.01 -9.04 2.91
C ALA A 4 -8.14 -8.31 3.65
N ASP A 5 -8.73 -7.30 3.02
CA ASP A 5 -9.86 -6.55 3.57
C ASP A 5 -11.10 -7.45 3.74
N MET A 6 -11.53 -8.13 2.66
CA MET A 6 -12.71 -9.00 2.70
C MET A 6 -12.58 -10.11 3.75
N VAL A 7 -11.39 -10.70 3.89
CA VAL A 7 -11.16 -11.77 4.88
C VAL A 7 -11.01 -11.18 6.29
N GLY A 8 -10.36 -10.01 6.43
CA GLY A 8 -10.26 -9.29 7.70
C GLY A 8 -11.63 -9.05 8.36
N HIS A 9 -12.63 -8.70 7.57
CA HIS A 9 -14.01 -8.52 8.04
C HIS A 9 -14.66 -9.79 8.61
N THR A 10 -14.11 -10.97 8.32
CA THR A 10 -14.63 -12.23 8.90
C THR A 10 -14.16 -12.47 10.34
N GLY A 11 -13.10 -11.79 10.78
CA GLY A 11 -12.46 -12.03 12.07
C GLY A 11 -11.68 -13.34 12.16
N SER A 12 -11.54 -14.09 11.05
CA SER A 12 -10.77 -15.34 11.03
C SER A 12 -9.28 -15.05 10.79
N PHE A 13 -8.47 -15.11 11.83
CA PHE A 13 -7.03 -14.87 11.75
C PHE A 13 -6.32 -15.83 10.79
N GLU A 14 -6.64 -17.14 10.86
CA GLU A 14 -6.02 -18.14 9.96
C GLU A 14 -6.35 -17.87 8.49
N ALA A 15 -7.59 -17.44 8.21
CA ALA A 15 -8.00 -17.09 6.85
C ALA A 15 -7.30 -15.80 6.37
N ALA A 16 -7.09 -14.82 7.27
CA ALA A 16 -6.36 -13.60 6.96
C ALA A 16 -4.88 -13.90 6.63
N VAL A 17 -4.22 -14.78 7.39
CA VAL A 17 -2.85 -15.23 7.09
C VAL A 17 -2.77 -15.83 5.68
N LYS A 18 -3.68 -16.74 5.33
CA LYS A 18 -3.72 -17.34 3.97
C LYS A 18 -3.99 -16.30 2.88
N ALA A 19 -4.85 -15.32 3.14
CA ALA A 19 -5.13 -14.25 2.20
C ALA A 19 -3.89 -13.41 1.93
N VAL A 20 -3.12 -13.07 2.98
CA VAL A 20 -1.87 -12.32 2.87
C VAL A 20 -0.78 -13.13 2.15
N GLU A 21 -0.65 -14.43 2.43
CA GLU A 21 0.29 -15.30 1.71
C GLU A 21 0.00 -15.36 0.20
N VAL A 22 -1.29 -15.46 -0.18
CA VAL A 22 -1.69 -15.43 -1.60
C VAL A 22 -1.42 -14.06 -2.21
N LEU A 23 -1.69 -12.99 -1.46
CA LEU A 23 -1.41 -11.62 -1.88
C LEU A 23 0.08 -11.40 -2.13
N ASP A 24 0.95 -11.87 -1.23
CA ASP A 24 2.41 -11.79 -1.39
C ASP A 24 2.87 -12.45 -2.69
N ALA A 25 2.38 -13.66 -2.97
CA ALA A 25 2.70 -14.37 -4.21
C ALA A 25 2.22 -13.62 -5.47
N CYS A 26 1.06 -12.95 -5.41
CA CYS A 26 0.54 -12.14 -6.50
C CYS A 26 1.35 -10.85 -6.69
N VAL A 27 1.67 -10.16 -5.60
CA VAL A 27 2.50 -8.95 -5.61
C VAL A 27 3.88 -9.27 -6.18
N LYS A 28 4.50 -10.38 -5.76
CA LYS A 28 5.79 -10.81 -6.32
C LYS A 28 5.76 -10.93 -7.85
N LYS A 29 4.72 -11.55 -8.42
CA LYS A 29 4.60 -11.67 -9.89
C LYS A 29 4.49 -10.32 -10.58
N ILE A 30 3.75 -9.37 -9.99
CA ILE A 30 3.63 -8.02 -10.52
C ILE A 30 4.98 -7.32 -10.45
N VAL A 31 5.66 -7.39 -9.32
CA VAL A 31 6.98 -6.79 -9.10
C VAL A 31 7.98 -7.30 -10.13
N ASP A 32 8.10 -8.62 -10.27
CA ASP A 32 9.02 -9.25 -11.21
C ASP A 32 8.73 -8.79 -12.66
N THR A 33 7.44 -8.71 -13.03
CA THR A 33 7.03 -8.30 -14.38
C THR A 33 7.33 -6.83 -14.66
N VAL A 34 7.03 -5.95 -13.70
CA VAL A 34 7.25 -4.51 -13.86
C VAL A 34 8.74 -4.17 -13.88
N LEU A 35 9.53 -4.79 -13.01
CA LEU A 35 10.98 -4.58 -13.00
C LEU A 35 11.66 -5.11 -14.27
N ALA A 36 11.14 -6.17 -14.90
CA ALA A 36 11.66 -6.71 -16.15
C ALA A 36 11.57 -5.73 -17.34
N VAL A 37 10.74 -4.68 -17.23
CA VAL A 37 10.58 -3.62 -18.23
C VAL A 37 11.04 -2.26 -17.70
N ASP A 38 11.93 -2.25 -16.71
CA ASP A 38 12.43 -1.04 -16.05
C ASP A 38 11.33 -0.14 -15.46
N GLY A 39 10.20 -0.74 -15.11
CA GLY A 39 9.08 -0.04 -14.49
C GLY A 39 9.31 0.23 -13.00
N GLN A 40 8.43 1.02 -12.42
CA GLN A 40 8.45 1.37 -11.01
C GLN A 40 7.08 1.11 -10.37
N ILE A 41 7.07 0.79 -9.08
CA ILE A 41 5.84 0.47 -8.33
C ILE A 41 5.80 1.32 -7.05
N LEU A 42 4.64 1.90 -6.77
CA LEU A 42 4.25 2.30 -5.42
C LEU A 42 3.25 1.29 -4.88
N LEU A 43 3.62 0.59 -3.82
CA LEU A 43 2.76 -0.36 -3.13
C LEU A 43 2.25 0.27 -1.83
N THR A 44 0.93 0.30 -1.67
CA THR A 44 0.27 0.85 -0.48
C THR A 44 -1.09 0.17 -0.27
N ALA A 45 -1.80 0.57 0.78
CA ALA A 45 -3.20 0.25 1.01
C ALA A 45 -4.03 1.53 1.15
N ASP A 46 -5.33 1.43 0.96
CA ASP A 46 -6.28 2.53 1.12
C ASP A 46 -6.70 2.73 2.58
N HIS A 47 -6.66 1.69 3.39
CA HIS A 47 -6.90 1.69 4.84
C HIS A 47 -6.34 0.42 5.49
N GLY A 48 -6.30 0.39 6.82
CA GLY A 48 -5.99 -0.80 7.59
C GLY A 48 -7.26 -1.63 7.90
N ASN A 49 -7.08 -2.93 8.08
CA ASN A 49 -8.10 -3.90 8.52
C ASN A 49 -7.42 -5.13 9.13
N ALA A 50 -6.78 -5.97 8.30
CA ALA A 50 -6.10 -7.20 8.74
C ALA A 50 -4.85 -6.95 9.61
N ASP A 51 -4.41 -5.71 9.75
CA ASP A 51 -3.32 -5.28 10.63
C ASP A 51 -3.73 -5.26 12.11
N GLU A 52 -5.05 -5.21 12.40
CA GLU A 52 -5.59 -5.20 13.76
C GLU A 52 -6.85 -6.07 13.85
N MET A 53 -6.65 -7.38 14.00
CA MET A 53 -7.76 -8.35 14.06
C MET A 53 -8.21 -8.68 15.48
N LEU A 54 -7.45 -8.26 16.50
CA LEU A 54 -7.80 -8.41 17.91
C LEU A 54 -7.56 -7.08 18.62
N ASP A 55 -8.47 -6.70 19.50
CA ASP A 55 -8.28 -5.56 20.39
C ASP A 55 -7.37 -5.91 21.59
N ALA A 56 -7.03 -4.93 22.41
CA ALA A 56 -6.21 -5.12 23.60
C ALA A 56 -6.82 -6.06 24.65
N ALA A 57 -8.12 -6.32 24.59
CA ALA A 57 -8.83 -7.27 25.46
C ALA A 57 -8.93 -8.67 24.85
N GLY A 58 -8.45 -8.87 23.62
CA GLY A 58 -8.50 -10.13 22.89
C GLY A 58 -9.82 -10.38 22.15
N ASN A 59 -10.69 -9.37 22.02
CA ASN A 59 -11.91 -9.50 21.23
C ASN A 59 -11.61 -9.33 19.73
N VAL A 60 -12.36 -10.02 18.90
CA VAL A 60 -12.23 -9.95 17.46
C VAL A 60 -12.64 -8.57 16.94
N VAL A 61 -11.75 -7.94 16.16
CA VAL A 61 -12.00 -6.70 15.42
C VAL A 61 -12.25 -7.03 13.96
N THR A 62 -13.35 -6.55 13.41
CA THR A 62 -13.74 -6.77 12.00
C THR A 62 -13.89 -5.44 11.24
N ALA A 63 -13.68 -4.32 11.89
CA ALA A 63 -13.76 -2.99 11.30
C ALA A 63 -12.42 -2.56 10.70
N HIS A 64 -12.46 -1.52 9.85
CA HIS A 64 -11.23 -0.87 9.39
C HIS A 64 -10.49 -0.23 10.56
N SER A 65 -9.17 -0.33 10.56
CA SER A 65 -8.32 0.39 11.50
C SER A 65 -7.96 1.78 10.97
N THR A 66 -7.57 2.67 11.87
CA THR A 66 -7.01 3.99 11.54
C THR A 66 -5.49 3.99 11.56
N ASN A 67 -4.88 2.82 11.64
CA ASN A 67 -3.43 2.68 11.65
C ASN A 67 -2.82 3.16 10.32
N PRO A 68 -1.63 3.74 10.35
CA PRO A 68 -0.91 4.08 9.13
C PRO A 68 -0.68 2.84 8.27
N VAL A 69 -0.95 2.97 6.96
CA VAL A 69 -0.66 1.93 5.98
C VAL A 69 0.75 2.09 5.42
N PRO A 70 1.41 1.00 4.99
CA PRO A 70 2.74 1.10 4.40
C PRO A 70 2.71 1.81 3.04
N LEU A 71 3.80 2.51 2.71
CA LEU A 71 4.09 2.98 1.36
C LEU A 71 5.49 2.50 0.98
N VAL A 72 5.56 1.64 -0.03
CA VAL A 72 6.82 1.05 -0.50
C VAL A 72 7.05 1.44 -1.95
N HIS A 73 8.23 1.98 -2.24
CA HIS A 73 8.69 2.20 -3.61
C HIS A 73 9.61 1.06 -4.04
N ILE A 74 9.31 0.46 -5.19
CA ILE A 74 10.07 -0.64 -5.78
C ILE A 74 10.53 -0.23 -7.17
N SER A 75 11.84 -0.20 -7.39
CA SER A 75 12.46 0.23 -8.63
C SER A 75 13.89 -0.28 -8.73
N SER A 76 14.41 -0.43 -9.94
CA SER A 76 15.84 -0.63 -10.20
C SER A 76 16.68 0.63 -9.94
N VAL A 77 16.06 1.81 -9.97
CA VAL A 77 16.68 3.10 -9.68
C VAL A 77 16.23 3.58 -8.30
N PRO A 78 17.13 3.73 -7.33
CA PRO A 78 16.77 4.17 -6.00
C PRO A 78 16.32 5.64 -6.00
N VAL A 79 15.11 5.89 -5.55
CA VAL A 79 14.57 7.22 -5.25
C VAL A 79 14.29 7.27 -3.75
N LYS A 80 14.56 8.40 -3.12
CA LYS A 80 14.38 8.54 -1.66
C LYS A 80 13.06 9.24 -1.36
N PHE A 81 12.39 8.74 -0.33
CA PHE A 81 11.31 9.49 0.31
C PHE A 81 11.89 10.73 0.99
N THR A 82 11.21 11.85 0.83
CA THR A 82 11.57 13.14 1.45
C THR A 82 10.77 13.42 2.72
N LYS A 83 9.74 12.59 2.96
CA LYS A 83 8.86 12.67 4.14
C LYS A 83 8.71 11.28 4.75
N GLU A 84 8.62 11.22 6.07
CA GLU A 84 8.41 9.98 6.82
C GLU A 84 6.96 9.49 6.77
N SER A 85 6.02 10.38 6.47
CA SER A 85 4.59 10.07 6.36
C SER A 85 3.91 10.95 5.33
N GLY A 86 2.74 10.50 4.89
CA GLY A 86 1.91 11.21 3.92
C GLY A 86 0.45 10.80 4.06
N LYS A 87 -0.34 11.14 3.07
CA LYS A 87 -1.76 10.81 2.96
C LYS A 87 -2.06 10.25 1.56
N LEU A 88 -3.19 9.59 1.38
CA LEU A 88 -3.56 8.99 0.08
C LEU A 88 -3.56 10.00 -1.08
N ALA A 89 -3.88 11.26 -0.81
CA ALA A 89 -3.84 12.32 -1.82
C ALA A 89 -2.42 12.59 -2.38
N ASP A 90 -1.37 12.14 -1.70
CA ASP A 90 0.02 12.34 -2.10
C ASP A 90 0.51 11.27 -3.10
N ILE A 91 -0.24 10.18 -3.28
CA ILE A 91 0.13 9.09 -4.18
C ILE A 91 0.16 9.54 -5.64
N ALA A 92 -0.91 10.20 -6.09
CA ALA A 92 -1.01 10.62 -7.50
C ALA A 92 0.07 11.64 -7.89
N PRO A 93 0.34 12.74 -7.15
CA PRO A 93 1.44 13.63 -7.48
C PRO A 93 2.81 12.96 -7.40
N THR A 94 3.00 11.99 -6.49
CA THR A 94 4.24 11.21 -6.44
C THR A 94 4.42 10.32 -7.67
N LEU A 95 3.35 9.67 -8.16
CA LEU A 95 3.38 8.89 -9.39
C LEU A 95 3.70 9.78 -10.61
N LEU A 96 3.06 10.95 -10.74
CA LEU A 96 3.33 11.88 -11.84
C LEU A 96 4.80 12.33 -11.83
N TYR A 97 5.35 12.61 -10.65
CA TYR A 97 6.77 12.94 -10.50
C TYR A 97 7.67 11.81 -11.01
N LEU A 98 7.42 10.55 -10.59
CA LEU A 98 8.19 9.39 -11.05
C LEU A 98 8.07 9.15 -12.56
N MET A 99 6.94 9.51 -13.16
CA MET A 99 6.70 9.47 -14.60
C MET A 99 7.27 10.68 -15.35
N GLN A 100 7.86 11.65 -14.66
CA GLN A 100 8.36 12.91 -15.22
C GLN A 100 7.25 13.73 -15.92
N LEU A 101 6.04 13.63 -15.40
CA LEU A 101 4.87 14.38 -15.89
C LEU A 101 4.60 15.59 -14.98
N PRO A 102 4.03 16.68 -15.54
CA PRO A 102 3.66 17.82 -14.73
C PRO A 102 2.54 17.46 -13.75
N ILE A 103 2.63 18.01 -12.53
CA ILE A 103 1.58 17.85 -11.52
C ILE A 103 0.58 18.99 -11.72
N PRO A 104 -0.71 18.68 -12.01
CA PRO A 104 -1.74 19.70 -12.20
C PRO A 104 -1.96 20.53 -10.93
N PRO A 105 -2.25 21.83 -11.03
CA PRO A 105 -2.45 22.70 -9.88
C PRO A 105 -3.68 22.35 -9.03
N GLU A 106 -4.61 21.58 -9.58
CA GLU A 106 -5.79 21.06 -8.90
C GLU A 106 -5.43 19.92 -7.90
N MET A 107 -4.28 19.28 -8.08
CA MET A 107 -3.79 18.28 -7.11
C MET A 107 -3.22 18.98 -5.88
N THR A 108 -3.88 18.79 -4.74
CA THR A 108 -3.52 19.41 -3.45
C THR A 108 -2.62 18.53 -2.60
N GLY A 109 -2.30 17.32 -3.06
CA GLY A 109 -1.35 16.41 -2.42
C GLY A 109 0.10 16.81 -2.69
N ASP A 110 0.99 16.38 -1.81
CA ASP A 110 2.42 16.62 -1.92
C ASP A 110 3.13 15.47 -2.66
N CYS A 111 4.19 15.78 -3.40
CA CYS A 111 5.10 14.75 -3.85
C CYS A 111 5.95 14.25 -2.67
N LEU A 112 5.96 12.94 -2.44
CA LEU A 112 6.68 12.31 -1.32
C LEU A 112 8.13 11.94 -1.65
N MET A 113 8.57 12.10 -2.89
CA MET A 113 9.89 11.71 -3.40
C MET A 113 10.58 12.86 -4.12
N LYS A 114 11.91 12.84 -4.08
CA LYS A 114 12.81 13.73 -4.84
C LYS A 114 14.13 13.05 -5.16
#